data_cea35b0378c831f1a0a2457ee8d7d3d1
#
_entry.id   cea35b0378c831f1a0a2457ee8d7d3d1
#
_cell.length_a   1.000
_cell.length_b   1.000
_cell.length_c   1.000
_cell.angle_alpha   90.00
_cell.angle_beta   90.00
_cell.angle_gamma   90.00
#
_symmetry.space_group_name_H-M   'P 1'
#
loop_
_entity.id
_entity.type
_entity.pdbx_description
1 polymer ?
#
loop_
_entity_poly.entity_id
_entity_poly.type
_entity_poly.pdbx_seq_one_letter_code
_entity_poly.pdbx_strand_id
1 'polypeptide(L)'
;LPDSERTGFAWIWDACADMDSYVQMSLTRGDTTLRSKIFGSDWSWLAPTDFTALLGVCPQADANTSTASLALSLDAALQKYAHADKQESSADEGNERFRSTIEFPVFLLHVLKIKNGREDEDEGQLDDKRLIKSFTNAMPEGQEAQWVRDFAFTLLKCRNLFDGFILKRQFTTRVEEDEGDWSLQRLKKNVSNGKSTPGYAHVFRQSEAVEESDPDSDTRNVLLLQSMLRITYTAPRTMHWLTRTLQWLATHQRPEAVASSGLAHLLKGYARAKVASAFFDAEVQPQEFGIGRIVFTYLDYLLLNEKPNRNFKFQFRNSIEHFYPQHPDKEQSGAPVSGDKRDLLGNLALVSVSANSKFSNSLPKAKAENFKDTIEIQSPKLQRMAE
;
A
#
# COMPACT_ATOMS: atom_id res chain seq x y z
N LEU A 1 -27.60 17.50 4.35
CA LEU A 1 -27.39 17.64 2.91
C LEU A 1 -28.72 17.59 2.17
N PRO A 2 -28.95 18.37 1.08
CA PRO A 2 -30.04 18.20 0.12
C PRO A 2 -30.01 16.81 -0.55
N ASP A 3 -31.15 16.36 -1.09
CA ASP A 3 -31.25 15.00 -1.65
C ASP A 3 -30.29 14.75 -2.83
N SER A 4 -30.09 15.76 -3.69
CA SER A 4 -29.09 15.66 -4.78
C SER A 4 -27.67 15.47 -4.27
N GLU A 5 -27.31 16.15 -3.19
CA GLU A 5 -25.98 16.01 -2.55
C GLU A 5 -25.84 14.67 -1.83
N ARG A 6 -26.92 14.14 -1.23
CA ARG A 6 -26.91 12.79 -0.62
C ARG A 6 -26.71 11.71 -1.69
N THR A 7 -27.38 11.84 -2.83
CA THR A 7 -27.18 10.94 -3.97
C THR A 7 -25.75 11.00 -4.48
N GLY A 8 -25.19 12.20 -4.63
CA GLY A 8 -23.79 12.38 -5.03
C GLY A 8 -22.80 11.83 -4.02
N PHE A 9 -23.07 12.01 -2.72
CA PHE A 9 -22.28 11.42 -1.66
C PHE A 9 -22.28 9.88 -1.75
N ALA A 10 -23.48 9.27 -1.87
CA ALA A 10 -23.61 7.82 -1.98
C ALA A 10 -22.87 7.27 -3.20
N TRP A 11 -22.97 7.96 -4.34
CA TRP A 11 -22.26 7.60 -5.56
C TRP A 11 -20.74 7.58 -5.39
N ILE A 12 -20.16 8.61 -4.77
CA ILE A 12 -18.73 8.67 -4.44
C ILE A 12 -18.35 7.57 -3.46
N TRP A 13 -19.16 7.42 -2.40
CA TRP A 13 -18.90 6.45 -1.34
C TRP A 13 -18.85 5.03 -1.86
N ASP A 14 -19.88 4.61 -2.62
CA ASP A 14 -19.96 3.25 -3.17
C ASP A 14 -18.80 2.97 -4.13
N ALA A 15 -18.42 3.94 -4.96
CA ALA A 15 -17.27 3.80 -5.85
C ALA A 15 -15.94 3.70 -5.09
N CYS A 16 -15.77 4.46 -4.00
CA CYS A 16 -14.56 4.40 -3.19
C CYS A 16 -14.49 3.14 -2.33
N ALA A 17 -15.63 2.56 -1.98
CA ALA A 17 -15.71 1.34 -1.17
C ALA A 17 -15.26 0.08 -1.93
N ASP A 18 -15.36 0.08 -3.25
CA ASP A 18 -14.85 -0.98 -4.11
C ASP A 18 -13.32 -0.88 -4.22
N MET A 19 -12.62 -1.37 -3.17
CA MET A 19 -11.17 -1.19 -3.02
C MET A 19 -10.35 -2.03 -4.00
N ASP A 20 -10.92 -3.07 -4.58
CA ASP A 20 -10.24 -3.99 -5.50
C ASP A 20 -10.35 -3.56 -6.98
N SER A 21 -11.12 -2.51 -7.26
CA SER A 21 -11.19 -1.85 -8.57
C SER A 21 -10.56 -0.45 -8.54
N TYR A 22 -10.16 0.07 -9.69
CA TYR A 22 -9.75 1.47 -9.79
C TYR A 22 -10.99 2.38 -9.68
N VAL A 23 -10.94 3.40 -8.85
CA VAL A 23 -12.08 4.29 -8.59
C VAL A 23 -12.62 4.96 -9.85
N GLN A 24 -11.76 5.19 -10.85
CA GLN A 24 -12.18 5.71 -12.15
C GLN A 24 -13.16 4.77 -12.86
N MET A 25 -13.00 3.46 -12.69
CA MET A 25 -13.87 2.45 -13.28
C MET A 25 -15.18 2.36 -12.49
N SER A 26 -15.07 2.18 -11.17
CA SER A 26 -16.23 2.03 -10.28
C SER A 26 -17.15 3.25 -10.30
N LEU A 27 -16.56 4.47 -10.30
CA LEU A 27 -17.34 5.71 -10.30
C LEU A 27 -18.10 5.94 -11.62
N THR A 28 -17.55 5.56 -12.75
CA THR A 28 -18.10 5.88 -14.06
C THR A 28 -18.80 4.72 -14.76
N ARG A 29 -18.72 3.50 -14.22
CA ARG A 29 -19.44 2.31 -14.68
C ARG A 29 -19.44 2.13 -16.22
N GLY A 30 -18.27 2.29 -16.84
CA GLY A 30 -18.11 2.14 -18.30
C GLY A 30 -18.28 3.41 -19.12
N ASP A 31 -18.83 4.51 -18.57
CA ASP A 31 -18.94 5.78 -19.29
C ASP A 31 -17.58 6.48 -19.43
N THR A 32 -16.97 6.34 -20.61
CA THR A 32 -15.68 6.93 -20.94
C THR A 32 -15.69 8.45 -21.07
N THR A 33 -16.86 9.03 -21.40
CA THR A 33 -17.04 10.49 -21.49
C THR A 33 -17.07 11.09 -20.09
N LEU A 34 -17.87 10.52 -19.20
CA LEU A 34 -17.91 10.92 -17.79
C LEU A 34 -16.53 10.75 -17.14
N ARG A 35 -15.85 9.63 -17.43
CA ARG A 35 -14.49 9.39 -16.91
C ARG A 35 -13.52 10.48 -17.34
N SER A 36 -13.56 10.90 -18.59
CA SER A 36 -12.71 12.00 -19.07
C SER A 36 -13.06 13.35 -18.46
N LYS A 37 -14.33 13.62 -18.13
CA LYS A 37 -14.76 14.84 -17.43
C LYS A 37 -14.27 14.87 -15.98
N ILE A 38 -14.27 13.73 -15.30
CA ILE A 38 -13.90 13.65 -13.88
C ILE A 38 -12.38 13.46 -13.69
N PHE A 39 -11.74 12.59 -14.49
CA PHE A 39 -10.35 12.20 -14.30
C PHE A 39 -9.39 12.71 -15.40
N GLY A 40 -9.83 13.73 -16.17
CA GLY A 40 -9.03 14.31 -17.24
C GLY A 40 -8.93 13.46 -18.49
N SER A 41 -8.24 13.98 -19.50
CA SER A 41 -8.16 13.38 -20.83
C SER A 41 -7.47 12.00 -20.87
N ASP A 42 -6.55 11.74 -19.95
CA ASP A 42 -5.78 10.49 -19.81
C ASP A 42 -6.28 9.57 -18.66
N TRP A 43 -7.30 10.01 -17.94
CA TRP A 43 -7.92 9.32 -16.80
C TRP A 43 -7.05 9.17 -15.56
N SER A 44 -6.03 9.99 -15.39
CA SER A 44 -5.06 9.82 -14.30
C SER A 44 -5.26 10.78 -13.13
N TRP A 45 -6.00 11.87 -13.30
CA TRP A 45 -6.07 12.94 -12.30
C TRP A 45 -7.46 13.55 -12.16
N LEU A 46 -7.86 13.79 -10.92
CA LEU A 46 -9.15 14.38 -10.60
C LEU A 46 -9.23 15.84 -11.09
N ALA A 47 -10.09 16.12 -12.05
CA ALA A 47 -10.27 17.43 -12.68
C ALA A 47 -11.17 18.40 -11.87
N PRO A 48 -12.30 17.98 -11.26
CA PRO A 48 -13.07 18.84 -10.37
C PRO A 48 -12.23 19.31 -9.17
N THR A 49 -12.51 20.52 -8.70
CA THR A 49 -11.76 21.15 -7.60
C THR A 49 -12.39 20.97 -6.23
N ASP A 50 -13.69 20.67 -6.21
CA ASP A 50 -14.49 20.52 -5.01
C ASP A 50 -15.72 19.62 -5.26
N PHE A 51 -16.48 19.36 -4.18
CA PHE A 51 -17.67 18.53 -4.23
C PHE A 51 -18.77 19.09 -5.14
N THR A 52 -18.94 20.40 -5.17
CA THR A 52 -19.97 21.06 -6.00
C THR A 52 -19.64 20.94 -7.49
N ALA A 53 -18.39 21.20 -7.85
CA ALA A 53 -17.90 21.02 -9.22
C ALA A 53 -18.03 19.57 -9.68
N LEU A 54 -17.76 18.60 -8.79
CA LEU A 54 -17.92 17.18 -9.07
C LEU A 54 -19.40 16.81 -9.31
N LEU A 55 -20.33 17.32 -8.50
CA LEU A 55 -21.77 17.10 -8.69
C LEU A 55 -22.29 17.70 -9.99
N GLY A 56 -21.70 18.80 -10.47
CA GLY A 56 -22.05 19.40 -11.75
C GLY A 56 -21.79 18.52 -12.97
N VAL A 57 -20.94 17.48 -12.83
CA VAL A 57 -20.66 16.48 -13.88
C VAL A 57 -21.26 15.11 -13.57
N CYS A 58 -21.87 14.94 -12.39
CA CYS A 58 -22.53 13.70 -11.99
C CYS A 58 -23.72 13.42 -12.93
N PRO A 59 -23.95 12.17 -13.36
CA PRO A 59 -25.16 11.80 -14.06
C PRO A 59 -26.39 12.17 -13.20
N GLN A 60 -27.23 13.02 -13.68
CA GLN A 60 -28.53 13.27 -13.01
C GLN A 60 -29.28 11.94 -13.00
N ALA A 61 -29.68 11.48 -11.83
CA ALA A 61 -30.57 10.33 -11.74
C ALA A 61 -31.83 10.66 -12.51
N ASP A 62 -32.09 9.96 -13.61
CA ASP A 62 -33.34 10.02 -14.30
C ASP A 62 -34.43 9.72 -13.27
N ALA A 63 -35.40 10.60 -13.14
CA ALA A 63 -36.48 10.56 -12.15
C ALA A 63 -37.33 9.27 -12.22
N ASN A 64 -37.06 8.39 -13.18
CA ASN A 64 -37.76 7.13 -13.42
C ASN A 64 -37.02 5.88 -13.01
N THR A 65 -35.76 5.97 -12.53
CA THR A 65 -35.09 4.80 -12.00
C THR A 65 -35.26 4.78 -10.47
N SER A 66 -36.40 4.21 -10.07
CA SER A 66 -36.72 3.88 -8.68
C SER A 66 -35.78 2.73 -8.21
N THR A 67 -34.51 3.01 -8.08
CA THR A 67 -33.68 2.28 -7.16
C THR A 67 -33.86 2.98 -5.83
N ALA A 68 -34.56 2.32 -4.92
CA ALA A 68 -34.55 2.60 -3.49
C ALA A 68 -33.13 2.35 -2.92
N SER A 69 -32.13 3.03 -3.46
CA SER A 69 -30.89 3.31 -2.78
C SER A 69 -31.24 4.34 -1.72
N LEU A 70 -31.59 3.86 -0.55
CA LEU A 70 -31.75 4.63 0.68
C LEU A 70 -30.64 5.68 0.69
N ALA A 71 -31.05 6.96 0.72
CA ALA A 71 -30.13 8.06 0.95
C ALA A 71 -29.40 7.80 2.27
N LEU A 72 -28.22 7.16 2.19
CA LEU A 72 -27.45 6.77 3.34
C LEU A 72 -26.97 8.04 4.04
N SER A 73 -27.34 8.22 5.31
CA SER A 73 -26.62 9.15 6.17
C SER A 73 -25.17 8.65 6.33
N LEU A 74 -24.24 9.54 6.65
CA LEU A 74 -22.86 9.13 6.92
C LEU A 74 -22.79 8.03 7.99
N ASP A 75 -23.61 8.12 9.04
CA ASP A 75 -23.68 7.11 10.10
C ASP A 75 -24.17 5.76 9.56
N ALA A 76 -25.20 5.75 8.71
CA ALA A 76 -25.70 4.52 8.09
C ALA A 76 -24.68 3.92 7.11
N ALA A 77 -23.96 4.75 6.36
CA ALA A 77 -22.86 4.32 5.52
C ALA A 77 -21.72 3.71 6.32
N LEU A 78 -21.29 4.36 7.40
CA LEU A 78 -20.25 3.86 8.30
C LEU A 78 -20.65 2.53 8.96
N GLN A 79 -21.90 2.41 9.42
CA GLN A 79 -22.41 1.16 10.01
C GLN A 79 -22.45 0.01 9.00
N LYS A 80 -22.89 0.29 7.76
CA LYS A 80 -22.93 -0.72 6.68
C LYS A 80 -21.55 -1.31 6.41
N TYR A 81 -20.50 -0.48 6.39
CA TYR A 81 -19.15 -0.93 6.04
C TYR A 81 -18.27 -1.29 7.25
N ALA A 82 -18.61 -0.87 8.45
CA ALA A 82 -17.93 -1.33 9.67
C ALA A 82 -18.19 -2.82 9.97
N HIS A 83 -19.25 -3.40 9.41
CA HIS A 83 -19.67 -4.79 9.62
C HIS A 83 -19.80 -5.60 8.31
N ALA A 84 -19.32 -5.06 7.18
CA ALA A 84 -19.39 -5.75 5.89
C ALA A 84 -18.43 -6.94 5.87
N ASP A 85 -19.00 -8.15 5.88
CA ASP A 85 -18.29 -9.33 5.38
C ASP A 85 -17.93 -9.12 3.91
N LYS A 86 -16.80 -9.68 3.48
CA LYS A 86 -16.24 -9.54 2.12
C LYS A 86 -17.33 -9.76 1.05
N GLN A 87 -17.78 -8.69 0.41
CA GLN A 87 -18.51 -8.80 -0.85
C GLN A 87 -17.52 -9.21 -1.95
N GLU A 88 -17.85 -10.26 -2.69
CA GLU A 88 -17.12 -10.60 -3.91
C GLU A 88 -17.15 -9.40 -4.87
N SER A 89 -15.97 -8.91 -5.23
CA SER A 89 -15.81 -7.79 -6.16
C SER A 89 -16.36 -8.15 -7.54
N SER A 90 -17.09 -7.24 -8.16
CA SER A 90 -17.48 -7.33 -9.57
C SER A 90 -16.19 -7.44 -10.42
N ALA A 91 -16.09 -8.51 -11.20
CA ALA A 91 -14.94 -8.74 -12.07
C ALA A 91 -14.78 -7.57 -13.04
N ASP A 92 -13.63 -6.89 -13.00
CA ASP A 92 -13.23 -5.94 -14.01
C ASP A 92 -13.18 -6.66 -15.37
N GLU A 93 -13.67 -6.05 -16.45
CA GLU A 93 -13.71 -6.65 -17.79
C GLU A 93 -12.32 -6.88 -18.41
N GLY A 94 -11.24 -6.55 -17.67
CA GLY A 94 -9.84 -6.84 -18.01
C GLY A 94 -9.36 -8.14 -17.40
N ASN A 95 -8.46 -8.83 -18.08
CA ASN A 95 -7.81 -10.09 -17.61
C ASN A 95 -6.97 -9.91 -16.33
N GLU A 96 -6.77 -8.68 -15.84
CA GLU A 96 -5.95 -8.37 -14.68
C GLU A 96 -6.81 -8.13 -13.47
N ARG A 97 -6.54 -8.86 -12.39
CA ARG A 97 -7.21 -8.71 -11.11
C ARG A 97 -6.27 -8.06 -10.12
N PHE A 98 -6.76 -7.01 -9.49
CA PHE A 98 -6.05 -6.31 -8.43
C PHE A 98 -6.74 -6.54 -7.09
N ARG A 99 -5.96 -6.55 -6.02
CA ARG A 99 -6.47 -6.54 -4.66
C ARG A 99 -5.80 -5.41 -3.88
N SER A 100 -6.60 -4.64 -3.19
CA SER A 100 -6.14 -3.58 -2.32
C SER A 100 -5.28 -4.13 -1.16
N THR A 101 -4.34 -3.32 -0.70
CA THR A 101 -3.50 -3.63 0.46
C THR A 101 -4.15 -3.33 1.81
N ILE A 102 -5.25 -2.59 1.79
CA ILE A 102 -6.07 -2.25 2.96
C ILE A 102 -7.56 -2.32 2.62
N GLU A 103 -8.37 -2.51 3.63
CA GLU A 103 -9.83 -2.51 3.52
C GLU A 103 -10.40 -1.08 3.63
N PHE A 104 -11.62 -0.89 3.13
CA PHE A 104 -12.27 0.42 3.09
C PHE A 104 -12.41 1.11 4.46
N PRO A 105 -12.79 0.44 5.56
CA PRO A 105 -12.86 1.07 6.89
C PRO A 105 -11.52 1.69 7.33
N VAL A 106 -10.42 0.99 7.07
CA VAL A 106 -9.06 1.49 7.35
C VAL A 106 -8.71 2.66 6.43
N PHE A 107 -9.05 2.56 5.14
CA PHE A 107 -8.86 3.66 4.20
C PHE A 107 -9.58 4.93 4.63
N LEU A 108 -10.82 4.83 5.13
CA LEU A 108 -11.58 5.96 5.68
C LEU A 108 -10.83 6.64 6.84
N LEU A 109 -10.16 5.90 7.72
CA LEU A 109 -9.38 6.46 8.82
C LEU A 109 -8.14 7.20 8.31
N HIS A 110 -7.47 6.70 7.26
CA HIS A 110 -6.39 7.45 6.61
C HIS A 110 -6.90 8.77 6.04
N VAL A 111 -8.03 8.75 5.33
CA VAL A 111 -8.64 9.97 4.76
C VAL A 111 -9.05 10.95 5.85
N LEU A 112 -9.64 10.47 6.94
CA LEU A 112 -10.02 11.31 8.09
C LEU A 112 -8.80 11.97 8.71
N LYS A 113 -7.71 11.23 8.87
CA LYS A 113 -6.45 11.74 9.40
C LYS A 113 -5.86 12.82 8.49
N ILE A 114 -5.88 12.61 7.16
CA ILE A 114 -5.44 13.57 6.15
C ILE A 114 -6.28 14.86 6.23
N LYS A 115 -7.62 14.73 6.24
CA LYS A 115 -8.53 15.88 6.33
C LYS A 115 -8.29 16.72 7.59
N ASN A 116 -7.96 16.07 8.70
CA ASN A 116 -7.70 16.75 9.97
C ASN A 116 -6.27 17.29 10.11
N GLY A 117 -5.40 17.10 9.11
CA GLY A 117 -4.01 17.56 9.12
C GLY A 117 -3.15 16.93 10.23
N ARG A 118 -3.49 15.72 10.70
CA ARG A 118 -2.77 15.07 11.79
C ARG A 118 -1.54 14.32 11.28
N GLU A 119 -0.42 14.57 11.92
CA GLU A 119 0.87 13.92 11.62
C GLU A 119 1.32 12.92 12.68
N ASP A 120 0.72 12.93 13.87
CA ASP A 120 1.01 12.01 14.96
C ASP A 120 0.72 10.54 14.54
N GLU A 121 1.43 9.61 15.14
CA GLU A 121 1.36 8.19 14.81
C GLU A 121 0.77 7.34 15.95
N ASP A 122 -0.32 7.83 16.55
CA ASP A 122 -1.10 7.05 17.50
C ASP A 122 -1.83 5.90 16.78
N GLU A 123 -1.53 4.67 17.15
CA GLU A 123 -2.14 3.45 16.59
C GLU A 123 -3.68 3.44 16.73
N GLY A 124 -4.21 4.08 17.76
CA GLY A 124 -5.65 4.20 17.96
C GLY A 124 -6.38 4.99 16.88
N GLN A 125 -5.65 5.80 16.08
CA GLN A 125 -6.23 6.58 14.98
C GLN A 125 -6.53 5.75 13.74
N LEU A 126 -5.87 4.63 13.55
CA LEU A 126 -6.07 3.70 12.43
C LEU A 126 -6.74 2.39 12.87
N ASP A 127 -7.34 2.37 14.05
CA ASP A 127 -8.11 1.24 14.58
C ASP A 127 -9.55 1.30 14.04
N ASP A 128 -9.91 0.39 13.15
CA ASP A 128 -11.23 0.27 12.52
C ASP A 128 -12.36 0.06 13.53
N LYS A 129 -12.08 -0.55 14.68
CA LYS A 129 -13.03 -0.68 15.79
C LYS A 129 -13.46 0.67 16.37
N ARG A 130 -12.67 1.72 16.13
CA ARG A 130 -12.94 3.09 16.56
C ARG A 130 -13.51 3.98 15.45
N LEU A 131 -13.79 3.41 14.26
CA LEU A 131 -14.20 4.14 13.06
C LEU A 131 -15.32 5.15 13.36
N ILE A 132 -16.47 4.68 13.84
CA ILE A 132 -17.64 5.53 14.13
C ILE A 132 -17.29 6.65 15.12
N LYS A 133 -16.63 6.29 16.23
CA LYS A 133 -16.21 7.27 17.25
C LYS A 133 -15.26 8.32 16.69
N SER A 134 -14.32 7.91 15.82
CA SER A 134 -13.35 8.81 15.20
C SER A 134 -14.03 9.84 14.30
N PHE A 135 -15.05 9.42 13.53
CA PHE A 135 -15.84 10.32 12.68
C PHE A 135 -16.73 11.24 13.50
N THR A 136 -17.44 10.75 14.50
CA THR A 136 -18.26 11.56 15.39
C THR A 136 -17.45 12.66 16.07
N ASN A 137 -16.25 12.33 16.56
CA ASN A 137 -15.38 13.30 17.20
C ASN A 137 -14.74 14.32 16.25
N ALA A 138 -14.63 13.99 14.97
CA ALA A 138 -14.01 14.86 13.98
C ALA A 138 -15.00 15.83 13.33
N MET A 139 -16.29 15.55 13.41
CA MET A 139 -17.33 16.37 12.79
C MET A 139 -17.62 17.60 13.65
N PRO A 140 -17.42 18.83 13.14
CA PRO A 140 -17.65 20.03 13.92
C PRO A 140 -19.16 20.31 14.05
N GLU A 141 -19.61 20.64 15.25
CA GLU A 141 -20.98 21.00 15.54
C GLU A 141 -21.42 22.25 14.77
N GLY A 142 -22.56 22.20 14.10
CA GLY A 142 -23.12 23.31 13.33
C GLY A 142 -22.50 23.51 11.93
N GLN A 143 -21.51 22.71 11.55
CA GLN A 143 -20.87 22.75 10.22
C GLN A 143 -20.84 21.37 9.53
N GLU A 144 -21.66 20.46 10.00
CA GLU A 144 -21.66 19.05 9.56
C GLU A 144 -21.85 18.91 8.05
N ALA A 145 -22.75 19.70 7.46
CA ALA A 145 -23.05 19.64 6.03
C ALA A 145 -21.82 20.01 5.17
N GLN A 146 -21.12 21.08 5.53
CA GLN A 146 -19.91 21.49 4.81
C GLN A 146 -18.78 20.49 5.03
N TRP A 147 -18.62 20.02 6.26
CA TRP A 147 -17.62 19.02 6.60
C TRP A 147 -17.81 17.74 5.79
N VAL A 148 -19.05 17.26 5.59
CA VAL A 148 -19.38 16.06 4.77
C VAL A 148 -19.06 16.29 3.31
N ARG A 149 -19.37 17.48 2.73
CA ARG A 149 -18.99 17.81 1.34
C ARG A 149 -17.47 17.73 1.14
N ASP A 150 -16.73 18.38 2.03
CA ASP A 150 -15.27 18.40 1.97
C ASP A 150 -14.67 17.00 2.19
N PHE A 151 -15.28 16.22 3.09
CA PHE A 151 -14.86 14.84 3.31
C PHE A 151 -15.10 13.97 2.07
N ALA A 152 -16.27 14.05 1.45
CA ALA A 152 -16.60 13.29 0.25
C ALA A 152 -15.61 13.58 -0.90
N PHE A 153 -15.27 14.86 -1.09
CA PHE A 153 -14.29 15.24 -2.10
C PHE A 153 -12.89 14.75 -1.74
N THR A 154 -12.47 14.90 -0.47
CA THR A 154 -11.18 14.40 0.03
C THR A 154 -11.09 12.89 -0.13
N LEU A 155 -12.17 12.16 0.14
CA LEU A 155 -12.27 10.71 -0.02
C LEU A 155 -11.97 10.30 -1.46
N LEU A 156 -12.65 10.90 -2.44
CA LEU A 156 -12.43 10.62 -3.87
C LEU A 156 -11.00 10.99 -4.31
N LYS A 157 -10.50 12.15 -3.87
CA LYS A 157 -9.14 12.59 -4.16
C LYS A 157 -8.10 11.60 -3.63
N CYS A 158 -8.21 11.23 -2.36
CA CYS A 158 -7.31 10.24 -1.75
C CYS A 158 -7.43 8.87 -2.41
N ARG A 159 -8.64 8.46 -2.82
CA ARG A 159 -8.86 7.18 -3.50
C ARG A 159 -8.20 7.16 -4.88
N ASN A 160 -8.32 8.23 -5.66
CA ASN A 160 -7.62 8.35 -6.94
C ASN A 160 -6.08 8.32 -6.78
N LEU A 161 -5.56 9.00 -5.75
CA LEU A 161 -4.12 8.97 -5.42
C LEU A 161 -3.67 7.58 -4.95
N PHE A 162 -4.49 6.92 -4.14
CA PHE A 162 -4.24 5.55 -3.69
C PHE A 162 -4.14 4.59 -4.87
N ASP A 163 -5.10 4.67 -5.80
CA ASP A 163 -5.10 3.82 -7.00
C ASP A 163 -3.93 4.08 -7.92
N GLY A 164 -3.52 5.34 -8.02
CA GLY A 164 -2.43 5.74 -8.90
C GLY A 164 -1.03 5.46 -8.36
N PHE A 165 -0.82 5.57 -7.04
CA PHE A 165 0.52 5.64 -6.46
C PHE A 165 0.80 4.66 -5.32
N ILE A 166 -0.18 3.88 -4.88
CA ILE A 166 0.01 2.89 -3.82
C ILE A 166 0.00 1.49 -4.43
N LEU A 167 0.90 0.65 -3.95
CA LEU A 167 1.05 -0.72 -4.40
C LEU A 167 -0.22 -1.55 -4.15
N LYS A 168 -0.48 -2.48 -5.07
CA LYS A 168 -1.56 -3.47 -5.00
C LYS A 168 -1.01 -4.87 -5.19
N ARG A 169 -1.80 -5.88 -4.88
CA ARG A 169 -1.57 -7.24 -5.36
C ARG A 169 -2.20 -7.39 -6.74
N GLN A 170 -1.45 -7.91 -7.69
CA GLN A 170 -1.89 -8.23 -9.05
C GLN A 170 -1.84 -9.74 -9.25
N PHE A 171 -2.92 -10.29 -9.80
CA PHE A 171 -3.07 -11.71 -10.07
C PHE A 171 -3.15 -11.92 -11.57
N THR A 172 -2.28 -12.75 -12.12
CA THR A 172 -2.24 -13.09 -13.54
C THR A 172 -2.99 -14.40 -13.85
N THR A 173 -3.25 -15.22 -12.84
CA THR A 173 -3.95 -16.50 -12.95
C THR A 173 -5.15 -16.54 -12.01
N ARG A 174 -6.16 -17.37 -12.39
CA ARG A 174 -7.36 -17.59 -11.55
C ARG A 174 -7.15 -18.62 -10.43
N VAL A 175 -5.90 -18.98 -10.13
CA VAL A 175 -5.59 -19.97 -9.10
C VAL A 175 -5.69 -19.30 -7.74
N GLU A 176 -6.56 -19.80 -6.87
CA GLU A 176 -6.83 -19.25 -5.53
C GLU A 176 -5.61 -19.31 -4.58
N GLU A 177 -4.61 -20.14 -4.89
CA GLU A 177 -3.37 -20.28 -4.10
C GLU A 177 -2.28 -19.27 -4.46
N ASP A 178 -2.47 -18.44 -5.50
CA ASP A 178 -1.50 -17.43 -5.89
C ASP A 178 -1.58 -16.22 -4.93
N GLU A 179 -0.48 -15.91 -4.25
CA GLU A 179 -0.38 -14.70 -3.42
C GLU A 179 -0.37 -13.40 -4.25
N GLY A 180 -0.29 -13.51 -5.57
CA GLY A 180 -0.14 -12.39 -6.50
C GLY A 180 1.20 -11.66 -6.36
N ASP A 181 1.51 -10.85 -7.33
CA ASP A 181 2.70 -10.02 -7.32
C ASP A 181 2.40 -8.60 -6.80
N TRP A 182 3.41 -7.94 -6.25
CA TRP A 182 3.31 -6.52 -5.97
C TRP A 182 3.34 -5.74 -7.28
N SER A 183 2.37 -4.86 -7.46
CA SER A 183 2.23 -4.02 -8.65
C SER A 183 2.05 -2.55 -8.26
N LEU A 184 2.68 -1.67 -9.03
CA LEU A 184 2.55 -0.22 -8.93
C LEU A 184 2.20 0.31 -10.32
N GLN A 185 0.92 0.29 -10.64
CA GLN A 185 0.37 0.71 -11.93
C GLN A 185 -0.75 1.71 -11.71
N ARG A 186 -0.92 2.62 -12.66
CA ARG A 186 -2.05 3.56 -12.75
C ARG A 186 -2.94 3.24 -13.92
N LEU A 187 -4.22 3.51 -13.79
CA LEU A 187 -5.15 3.48 -14.92
C LEU A 187 -4.83 4.62 -15.86
N LYS A 188 -4.80 4.34 -17.16
CA LYS A 188 -4.71 5.34 -18.21
C LYS A 188 -5.66 5.04 -19.36
N LYS A 189 -5.99 6.07 -20.14
CA LYS A 189 -6.77 5.94 -21.36
C LYS A 189 -5.89 5.44 -22.50
N ASN A 190 -6.28 4.32 -23.09
CA ASN A 190 -5.76 3.86 -24.37
C ASN A 190 -6.76 4.25 -25.48
N VAL A 191 -6.24 4.75 -26.59
CA VAL A 191 -7.07 5.09 -27.77
C VAL A 191 -6.58 4.24 -28.93
N SER A 192 -7.49 3.39 -29.47
CA SER A 192 -7.24 2.58 -30.65
C SER A 192 -8.48 2.60 -31.55
N ASN A 193 -8.30 2.89 -32.83
CA ASN A 193 -9.38 2.96 -33.82
C ASN A 193 -10.57 3.85 -33.38
N GLY A 194 -10.30 4.98 -32.71
CA GLY A 194 -11.31 5.91 -32.23
C GLY A 194 -12.06 5.45 -30.97
N LYS A 195 -11.79 4.26 -30.44
CA LYS A 195 -12.34 3.76 -29.19
C LYS A 195 -11.40 4.01 -28.03
N SER A 196 -11.96 4.46 -26.90
CA SER A 196 -11.24 4.66 -25.65
C SER A 196 -11.44 3.43 -24.76
N THR A 197 -10.35 2.82 -24.33
CA THR A 197 -10.35 1.64 -23.44
C THR A 197 -9.44 1.88 -22.25
N PRO A 198 -9.72 1.26 -21.08
CA PRO A 198 -8.81 1.29 -19.96
C PRO A 198 -7.54 0.53 -20.28
N GLY A 199 -6.42 1.03 -19.78
CA GLY A 199 -5.13 0.37 -19.81
C GLY A 199 -4.39 0.66 -18.53
N TYR A 200 -3.39 -0.16 -18.22
CA TYR A 200 -2.57 -0.01 -17.03
C TYR A 200 -1.14 0.32 -17.43
N ALA A 201 -0.53 1.28 -16.76
CA ALA A 201 0.83 1.71 -17.05
C ALA A 201 1.62 1.90 -15.76
N HIS A 202 2.93 1.66 -15.83
CA HIS A 202 3.83 2.00 -14.73
C HIS A 202 3.74 3.48 -14.38
N VAL A 203 3.77 3.79 -13.07
CA VAL A 203 3.47 5.12 -12.56
C VAL A 203 4.52 6.15 -13.00
N PHE A 204 5.80 5.77 -12.96
CA PHE A 204 6.95 6.65 -13.20
C PHE A 204 7.71 6.29 -14.49
N ARG A 205 7.01 5.96 -15.56
CA ARG A 205 7.66 5.71 -16.83
C ARG A 205 8.29 7.00 -17.37
N GLN A 206 9.59 6.99 -17.60
CA GLN A 206 10.27 8.07 -18.34
C GLN A 206 9.79 8.07 -19.80
N SER A 207 9.78 9.26 -20.42
CA SER A 207 9.45 9.42 -21.84
C SER A 207 10.38 8.57 -22.71
N GLU A 208 9.89 8.15 -23.88
CA GLU A 208 10.53 7.24 -24.85
C GLU A 208 11.94 7.63 -25.34
N ALA A 209 12.55 8.67 -24.79
CA ALA A 209 13.77 9.29 -25.30
C ALA A 209 15.09 8.86 -24.63
N VAL A 210 15.08 7.96 -23.64
CA VAL A 210 16.32 7.52 -22.95
C VAL A 210 16.49 6.02 -23.10
N GLU A 211 17.24 5.61 -24.12
CA GLU A 211 17.54 4.20 -24.45
C GLU A 211 18.47 3.48 -23.48
N GLU A 212 19.15 4.17 -22.53
CA GLU A 212 20.20 3.56 -21.70
C GLU A 212 19.83 3.26 -20.24
N SER A 213 18.70 3.73 -19.73
CA SER A 213 18.25 3.36 -18.38
C SER A 213 17.06 2.42 -18.45
N ASP A 214 17.08 1.36 -17.63
CA ASP A 214 15.95 0.45 -17.41
C ASP A 214 14.68 1.30 -17.16
N PRO A 215 13.70 1.35 -18.08
CA PRO A 215 12.54 2.25 -17.97
C PRO A 215 11.67 1.97 -16.74
N ASP A 216 11.90 0.82 -16.07
CA ASP A 216 11.22 0.41 -14.87
C ASP A 216 11.98 0.71 -13.56
N SER A 217 13.22 1.22 -13.63
CA SER A 217 14.06 1.38 -12.43
C SER A 217 13.43 2.26 -11.37
N ASP A 218 12.79 3.35 -11.77
CA ASP A 218 12.15 4.33 -10.89
C ASP A 218 10.87 3.77 -10.24
N THR A 219 9.99 3.17 -11.04
CA THR A 219 8.78 2.50 -10.54
C THR A 219 9.17 1.35 -9.62
N ARG A 220 10.18 0.58 -10.00
CA ARG A 220 10.69 -0.54 -9.20
C ARG A 220 11.25 -0.08 -7.85
N ASN A 221 12.03 1.00 -7.80
CA ASN A 221 12.58 1.50 -6.55
C ASN A 221 11.47 1.92 -5.57
N VAL A 222 10.45 2.63 -6.04
CA VAL A 222 9.29 2.99 -5.22
C VAL A 222 8.50 1.75 -4.81
N LEU A 223 8.32 0.78 -5.72
CA LEU A 223 7.65 -0.49 -5.42
C LEU A 223 8.39 -1.28 -4.33
N LEU A 224 9.72 -1.36 -4.40
CA LEU A 224 10.53 -2.02 -3.37
C LEU A 224 10.38 -1.34 -2.01
N LEU A 225 10.40 -0.01 -1.95
CA LEU A 225 10.20 0.74 -0.70
C LEU A 225 8.80 0.52 -0.12
N GLN A 226 7.77 0.61 -0.95
CA GLN A 226 6.40 0.40 -0.48
C GLN A 226 6.16 -1.06 -0.06
N SER A 227 6.65 -2.05 -0.82
CA SER A 227 6.51 -3.46 -0.46
C SER A 227 7.29 -3.80 0.81
N MET A 228 8.49 -3.25 0.99
CA MET A 228 9.26 -3.34 2.24
C MET A 228 8.45 -2.82 3.43
N LEU A 229 7.88 -1.60 3.33
CA LEU A 229 7.05 -1.02 4.40
C LEU A 229 5.77 -1.84 4.64
N ARG A 230 5.14 -2.34 3.58
CA ARG A 230 3.91 -3.15 3.69
C ARG A 230 4.14 -4.46 4.41
N ILE A 231 5.24 -5.18 4.13
CA ILE A 231 5.55 -6.43 4.83
C ILE A 231 6.06 -6.21 6.26
N THR A 232 6.60 -5.02 6.53
CA THR A 232 7.04 -4.63 7.87
C THR A 232 5.84 -4.32 8.76
N TYR A 233 4.95 -3.45 8.29
CA TYR A 233 3.77 -2.99 8.99
C TYR A 233 2.55 -3.78 8.49
N THR A 234 2.34 -4.98 9.04
CA THR A 234 1.29 -5.90 8.59
C THR A 234 -0.09 -5.51 9.12
N ALA A 235 -0.17 -5.01 10.35
CA ALA A 235 -1.41 -4.58 10.96
C ALA A 235 -1.85 -3.21 10.41
N PRO A 236 -3.09 -3.04 9.94
CA PRO A 236 -3.58 -1.77 9.38
C PRO A 236 -3.32 -0.56 10.28
N ARG A 237 -3.51 -0.70 11.58
CA ARG A 237 -3.29 0.36 12.58
C ARG A 237 -1.86 0.90 12.63
N THR A 238 -0.89 0.17 12.10
CA THR A 238 0.52 0.57 12.09
C THR A 238 0.99 1.17 10.75
N MET A 239 0.11 1.27 9.74
CA MET A 239 0.46 1.73 8.40
C MET A 239 0.50 3.25 8.24
N HIS A 240 1.06 3.98 9.20
CA HIS A 240 1.15 5.45 9.14
C HIS A 240 1.95 5.96 7.94
N TRP A 241 2.87 5.16 7.38
CA TRP A 241 3.58 5.46 6.15
C TRP A 241 2.63 5.75 4.98
N LEU A 242 1.48 5.05 4.94
CA LEU A 242 0.46 5.25 3.91
C LEU A 242 -0.22 6.61 4.04
N THR A 243 -0.59 7.02 5.28
CA THR A 243 -1.12 8.38 5.51
C THR A 243 -0.14 9.43 5.04
N ARG A 244 1.13 9.33 5.43
CA ARG A 244 2.17 10.31 5.04
C ARG A 244 2.38 10.33 3.53
N THR A 245 2.34 9.17 2.88
CA THR A 245 2.43 9.09 1.41
C THR A 245 1.27 9.81 0.74
N LEU A 246 0.04 9.54 1.16
CA LEU A 246 -1.15 10.18 0.58
C LEU A 246 -1.21 11.68 0.88
N GLN A 247 -0.80 12.13 2.09
CA GLN A 247 -0.68 13.56 2.42
C GLN A 247 0.30 14.26 1.49
N TRP A 248 1.49 13.68 1.29
CA TRP A 248 2.49 14.23 0.40
C TRP A 248 2.00 14.26 -1.05
N LEU A 249 1.39 13.19 -1.54
CA LEU A 249 0.80 13.13 -2.88
C LEU A 249 -0.28 14.19 -3.07
N ALA A 250 -1.10 14.46 -2.04
CA ALA A 250 -2.18 15.44 -2.09
C ALA A 250 -1.71 16.90 -2.23
N THR A 251 -0.42 17.18 -1.97
CA THR A 251 0.18 18.51 -2.20
C THR A 251 0.49 18.79 -3.67
N HIS A 252 0.51 17.76 -4.53
CA HIS A 252 0.79 17.89 -5.96
C HIS A 252 -0.52 18.15 -6.72
N GLN A 253 -0.44 18.98 -7.74
CA GLN A 253 -1.63 19.35 -8.54
C GLN A 253 -1.91 18.39 -9.68
N ARG A 254 -0.88 17.69 -10.18
CA ARG A 254 -0.97 16.75 -11.30
C ARG A 254 -0.04 15.56 -11.11
N PRO A 255 -0.36 14.38 -11.68
CA PRO A 255 0.48 13.18 -11.56
C PRO A 255 1.89 13.39 -12.13
N GLU A 256 2.03 14.18 -13.18
CA GLU A 256 3.32 14.47 -13.82
C GLU A 256 4.27 15.27 -12.92
N ALA A 257 3.70 16.00 -11.93
CA ALA A 257 4.48 16.72 -10.92
C ALA A 257 5.04 15.82 -9.83
N VAL A 258 4.58 14.55 -9.75
CA VAL A 258 5.04 13.58 -8.76
C VAL A 258 6.31 12.90 -9.28
N ALA A 259 7.46 13.35 -8.80
CA ALA A 259 8.74 12.72 -9.14
C ALA A 259 8.93 11.44 -8.31
N SER A 260 9.40 10.36 -8.96
CA SER A 260 9.77 9.09 -8.31
C SER A 260 10.80 9.29 -7.22
N SER A 261 11.80 10.14 -7.46
CA SER A 261 12.85 10.50 -6.51
C SER A 261 12.30 11.17 -5.25
N GLY A 262 11.30 12.06 -5.39
CA GLY A 262 10.63 12.73 -4.26
C GLY A 262 9.86 11.73 -3.39
N LEU A 263 9.09 10.84 -4.02
CA LEU A 263 8.36 9.80 -3.30
C LEU A 263 9.32 8.80 -2.63
N ALA A 264 10.37 8.36 -3.33
CA ALA A 264 11.39 7.51 -2.75
C ALA A 264 12.11 8.17 -1.56
N HIS A 265 12.39 9.49 -1.64
CA HIS A 265 12.99 10.24 -0.53
C HIS A 265 12.08 10.26 0.70
N LEU A 266 10.78 10.52 0.51
CA LEU A 266 9.78 10.48 1.60
C LEU A 266 9.76 9.12 2.29
N LEU A 267 9.65 8.03 1.52
CA LEU A 267 9.58 6.66 2.05
C LEU A 267 10.87 6.23 2.75
N LYS A 268 12.04 6.60 2.18
CA LYS A 268 13.35 6.38 2.82
C LYS A 268 13.48 7.16 4.13
N GLY A 269 13.05 8.42 4.15
CA GLY A 269 13.03 9.25 5.35
C GLY A 269 12.19 8.64 6.46
N TYR A 270 11.00 8.15 6.12
CA TYR A 270 10.13 7.44 7.05
C TYR A 270 10.80 6.18 7.60
N ALA A 271 11.34 5.33 6.73
CA ALA A 271 12.01 4.08 7.14
C ALA A 271 13.23 4.36 8.04
N ARG A 272 14.06 5.36 7.71
CA ARG A 272 15.22 5.78 8.52
C ARG A 272 14.81 6.22 9.92
N ALA A 273 13.78 7.07 10.03
CA ALA A 273 13.28 7.52 11.33
C ALA A 273 12.79 6.35 12.19
N LYS A 274 12.10 5.37 11.56
CA LYS A 274 11.65 4.17 12.26
C LYS A 274 12.80 3.25 12.69
N VAL A 275 13.83 3.11 11.87
CA VAL A 275 15.05 2.35 12.24
C VAL A 275 15.79 3.06 13.37
N ALA A 276 15.95 4.39 13.29
CA ALA A 276 16.58 5.17 14.36
C ALA A 276 15.87 4.91 15.70
N SER A 277 14.57 5.14 15.74
CA SER A 277 13.78 4.92 16.96
C SER A 277 13.77 3.48 17.46
N ALA A 278 13.75 2.48 16.54
CA ALA A 278 13.63 1.07 16.92
C ALA A 278 14.98 0.42 17.31
N PHE A 279 16.10 1.03 16.95
CA PHE A 279 17.41 0.39 17.13
C PHE A 279 18.52 1.31 17.65
N PHE A 280 18.70 2.50 17.06
CA PHE A 280 19.84 3.36 17.40
C PHE A 280 19.57 4.26 18.62
N ASP A 281 18.32 4.70 18.80
CA ASP A 281 17.92 5.59 19.91
C ASP A 281 17.47 4.79 21.15
N ALA A 282 17.52 3.46 21.11
CA ALA A 282 17.16 2.63 22.24
C ALA A 282 18.24 2.72 23.35
N GLU A 283 17.79 2.89 24.60
CA GLU A 283 18.70 2.94 25.77
C GLU A 283 19.56 1.66 25.91
N VAL A 284 18.96 0.53 25.56
CA VAL A 284 19.66 -0.78 25.47
C VAL A 284 19.46 -1.30 24.07
N GLN A 285 20.56 -1.68 23.41
CA GLN A 285 20.52 -2.20 22.05
C GLN A 285 19.65 -3.46 21.97
N PRO A 286 18.60 -3.46 21.13
CA PRO A 286 17.72 -4.62 20.99
C PRO A 286 18.46 -5.84 20.45
N GLN A 287 18.08 -7.01 20.95
CA GLN A 287 18.61 -8.30 20.54
C GLN A 287 17.47 -9.24 20.19
N GLU A 288 17.75 -10.26 19.39
CA GLU A 288 16.83 -11.33 19.02
C GLU A 288 15.44 -10.80 18.61
N PHE A 289 14.37 -11.26 19.24
CA PHE A 289 12.98 -10.84 18.94
C PHE A 289 12.68 -9.38 19.34
N GLY A 290 13.54 -8.74 20.13
CA GLY A 290 13.45 -7.31 20.45
C GLY A 290 13.84 -6.41 19.27
N ILE A 291 14.54 -6.93 18.24
CA ILE A 291 14.89 -6.15 17.07
C ILE A 291 13.65 -5.95 16.19
N GLY A 292 13.25 -4.69 16.00
CA GLY A 292 12.10 -4.35 15.18
C GLY A 292 12.27 -4.82 13.72
N ARG A 293 11.21 -5.36 13.11
CA ARG A 293 11.23 -5.86 11.71
C ARG A 293 11.76 -4.84 10.70
N ILE A 294 11.49 -3.57 10.93
CA ILE A 294 11.96 -2.47 10.05
C ILE A 294 13.48 -2.46 9.91
N VAL A 295 14.22 -2.89 10.93
CA VAL A 295 15.68 -2.94 10.91
C VAL A 295 16.16 -3.96 9.87
N PHE A 296 15.56 -5.15 9.85
CA PHE A 296 15.89 -6.19 8.88
C PHE A 296 15.47 -5.82 7.46
N THR A 297 14.23 -5.38 7.29
CA THR A 297 13.67 -5.11 5.96
C THR A 297 14.30 -3.89 5.30
N TYR A 298 14.61 -2.85 6.07
CA TYR A 298 15.31 -1.68 5.54
C TYR A 298 16.79 -1.99 5.24
N LEU A 299 17.44 -2.83 6.03
CA LEU A 299 18.80 -3.31 5.72
C LEU A 299 18.81 -4.14 4.43
N ASP A 300 17.84 -5.04 4.25
CA ASP A 300 17.67 -5.77 2.97
C ASP A 300 17.50 -4.81 1.78
N TYR A 301 16.70 -3.75 1.95
CA TYR A 301 16.54 -2.73 0.92
C TYR A 301 17.87 -2.01 0.61
N LEU A 302 18.67 -1.67 1.63
CA LEU A 302 19.98 -1.01 1.43
C LEU A 302 20.96 -1.93 0.69
N LEU A 303 21.00 -3.20 1.04
CA LEU A 303 21.85 -4.20 0.38
C LEU A 303 21.47 -4.43 -1.07
N LEU A 304 20.16 -4.37 -1.40
CA LEU A 304 19.68 -4.39 -2.79
C LEU A 304 20.13 -3.18 -3.62
N ASN A 305 20.36 -2.02 -2.99
CA ASN A 305 20.91 -0.87 -3.70
C ASN A 305 22.42 -1.01 -3.95
N GLU A 306 23.15 -1.74 -3.07
CA GLU A 306 24.58 -2.03 -3.27
C GLU A 306 24.79 -3.13 -4.33
N LYS A 307 24.02 -4.22 -4.23
CA LYS A 307 24.08 -5.37 -5.15
C LYS A 307 22.67 -5.65 -5.70
N PRO A 308 22.28 -5.02 -6.81
CA PRO A 308 20.93 -5.17 -7.35
C PRO A 308 20.60 -6.61 -7.74
N ASN A 309 19.50 -7.12 -7.21
CA ASN A 309 18.89 -8.39 -7.64
C ASN A 309 17.50 -8.10 -8.25
N ARG A 310 17.39 -8.21 -9.58
CA ARG A 310 16.14 -7.89 -10.30
C ARG A 310 14.99 -8.85 -9.97
N ASN A 311 15.31 -10.06 -9.54
CA ASN A 311 14.31 -11.09 -9.23
C ASN A 311 13.83 -11.02 -7.77
N PHE A 312 14.50 -10.24 -6.92
CA PHE A 312 14.12 -10.13 -5.52
C PHE A 312 12.79 -9.38 -5.36
N LYS A 313 11.90 -9.96 -4.55
CA LYS A 313 10.61 -9.38 -4.16
C LYS A 313 10.47 -9.45 -2.64
N PHE A 314 10.06 -8.34 -2.04
CA PHE A 314 9.69 -8.37 -0.63
C PHE A 314 8.41 -9.19 -0.43
N GLN A 315 8.49 -10.23 0.41
CA GLN A 315 7.38 -11.11 0.79
C GLN A 315 7.21 -11.11 2.30
N PHE A 316 6.05 -11.53 2.80
CA PHE A 316 5.81 -11.65 4.22
C PHE A 316 6.72 -12.72 4.84
N ARG A 317 7.48 -12.31 5.86
CA ARG A 317 8.40 -13.16 6.61
C ARG A 317 8.19 -12.91 8.09
N ASN A 318 8.04 -13.97 8.84
CA ASN A 318 7.61 -13.90 10.25
C ASN A 318 8.55 -14.60 11.21
N SER A 319 9.69 -15.12 10.73
CA SER A 319 10.65 -15.85 11.55
C SER A 319 12.01 -15.15 11.55
N ILE A 320 12.64 -15.09 12.72
CA ILE A 320 14.04 -14.65 12.85
C ILE A 320 14.89 -15.91 12.83
N GLU A 321 15.81 -15.98 11.90
CA GLU A 321 16.79 -17.04 11.74
C GLU A 321 18.12 -16.63 12.36
N HIS A 322 18.68 -17.52 13.20
CA HIS A 322 20.05 -17.44 13.65
C HIS A 322 20.96 -18.14 12.64
N PHE A 323 21.77 -17.39 11.89
CA PHE A 323 22.66 -18.00 10.90
C PHE A 323 23.63 -18.96 11.54
N TYR A 324 24.27 -18.56 12.66
CA TYR A 324 24.89 -19.49 13.61
C TYR A 324 23.81 -19.89 14.62
N PRO A 325 23.41 -21.19 14.67
CA PRO A 325 22.25 -21.62 15.45
C PRO A 325 22.46 -21.51 16.95
N GLN A 326 21.35 -21.36 17.68
CA GLN A 326 21.35 -21.33 19.15
C GLN A 326 21.80 -22.69 19.75
N HIS A 327 21.43 -23.79 19.11
CA HIS A 327 21.70 -25.16 19.51
C HIS A 327 22.31 -25.93 18.32
N PRO A 328 23.62 -25.78 18.04
CA PRO A 328 24.28 -26.46 16.94
C PRO A 328 24.19 -27.98 17.05
N ASP A 329 24.03 -28.66 15.91
CA ASP A 329 24.11 -30.11 15.85
C ASP A 329 25.51 -30.60 16.32
N LYS A 330 25.53 -31.55 17.24
CA LYS A 330 26.76 -32.00 17.92
C LYS A 330 27.79 -32.63 16.98
N GLU A 331 27.40 -33.07 15.81
CA GLU A 331 28.27 -33.73 14.82
C GLU A 331 29.07 -32.74 13.96
N GLN A 332 28.76 -31.44 14.05
CA GLN A 332 29.40 -30.40 13.24
C GLN A 332 30.47 -29.66 14.08
N SER A 333 31.72 -29.77 13.68
CA SER A 333 32.83 -29.05 14.33
C SER A 333 32.93 -27.61 13.84
N GLY A 334 32.73 -26.64 14.72
CA GLY A 334 32.94 -25.21 14.47
C GLY A 334 33.28 -24.51 15.78
N ALA A 335 34.01 -23.41 15.74
CA ALA A 335 34.23 -22.59 16.92
C ALA A 335 32.89 -21.99 17.39
N PRO A 336 32.49 -22.20 18.66
CA PRO A 336 31.21 -21.70 19.14
C PRO A 336 31.23 -20.17 19.18
N VAL A 337 30.16 -19.56 18.65
CA VAL A 337 29.90 -18.14 18.83
C VAL A 337 29.41 -17.91 20.27
N SER A 338 30.03 -16.96 20.98
CA SER A 338 29.65 -16.64 22.35
C SER A 338 28.18 -16.21 22.42
N GLY A 339 27.48 -16.56 23.52
CA GLY A 339 26.07 -16.32 23.69
C GLY A 339 25.68 -14.83 23.53
N ASP A 340 26.54 -13.93 24.00
CA ASP A 340 26.38 -12.48 23.88
C ASP A 340 26.43 -11.94 22.45
N LYS A 341 27.05 -12.67 21.50
CA LYS A 341 27.12 -12.29 20.07
C LYS A 341 26.08 -12.98 19.21
N ARG A 342 25.51 -14.08 19.66
CA ARG A 342 24.59 -14.93 18.91
C ARG A 342 23.30 -14.24 18.59
N ASP A 343 22.79 -13.42 19.52
CA ASP A 343 21.50 -12.74 19.45
C ASP A 343 21.61 -11.29 18.91
N LEU A 344 22.80 -10.90 18.45
CA LEU A 344 23.04 -9.61 17.81
C LEU A 344 22.53 -9.63 16.34
N LEU A 345 22.14 -8.46 15.85
CA LEU A 345 21.69 -8.26 14.45
C LEU A 345 22.63 -8.92 13.44
N GLY A 346 23.95 -8.91 13.68
CA GLY A 346 24.95 -9.51 12.80
C GLY A 346 24.71 -10.99 12.47
N ASN A 347 24.18 -11.75 13.41
CA ASN A 347 23.88 -13.18 13.25
C ASN A 347 22.41 -13.48 12.86
N LEU A 348 21.56 -12.48 12.74
CA LEU A 348 20.12 -12.65 12.58
C LEU A 348 19.64 -12.23 11.19
N ALA A 349 18.67 -12.95 10.62
CA ALA A 349 17.99 -12.58 9.38
C ALA A 349 16.48 -12.85 9.48
N LEU A 350 15.68 -12.04 8.80
CA LEU A 350 14.23 -12.24 8.70
C LEU A 350 13.92 -13.17 7.54
N VAL A 351 13.26 -14.31 7.82
CA VAL A 351 12.96 -15.36 6.86
C VAL A 351 11.54 -15.88 6.99
N SER A 352 11.08 -16.70 6.05
CA SER A 352 9.82 -17.42 6.17
C SER A 352 9.94 -18.54 7.23
N VAL A 353 8.81 -18.93 7.80
CA VAL A 353 8.76 -20.06 8.76
C VAL A 353 9.27 -21.34 8.12
N SER A 354 8.93 -21.58 6.84
CA SER A 354 9.38 -22.77 6.12
C SER A 354 10.90 -22.78 5.88
N ALA A 355 11.50 -21.63 5.58
CA ALA A 355 12.96 -21.50 5.45
C ALA A 355 13.66 -21.74 6.78
N ASN A 356 13.15 -21.12 7.86
CA ASN A 356 13.70 -21.32 9.21
C ASN A 356 13.70 -22.81 9.61
N SER A 357 12.59 -23.49 9.35
CA SER A 357 12.48 -24.94 9.63
C SER A 357 13.48 -25.78 8.81
N LYS A 358 13.74 -25.40 7.54
CA LYS A 358 14.72 -26.09 6.68
C LYS A 358 16.14 -25.89 7.19
N PHE A 359 16.49 -24.68 7.64
CA PHE A 359 17.82 -24.36 8.16
C PHE A 359 18.14 -25.09 9.47
N SER A 360 17.11 -25.31 10.31
CA SER A 360 17.23 -26.05 11.57
C SER A 360 18.47 -25.61 12.39
N ASN A 361 19.16 -26.56 13.00
CA ASN A 361 20.38 -26.33 13.79
C ASN A 361 21.68 -26.44 12.97
N SER A 362 21.61 -26.41 11.64
CA SER A 362 22.77 -26.50 10.75
C SER A 362 23.73 -25.33 10.96
N LEU A 363 25.02 -25.59 10.89
CA LEU A 363 26.08 -24.57 10.97
C LEU A 363 26.09 -23.69 9.69
N PRO A 364 26.65 -22.46 9.76
CA PRO A 364 26.67 -21.52 8.64
C PRO A 364 27.15 -22.10 7.32
N LYS A 365 28.26 -22.86 7.34
CA LYS A 365 28.80 -23.50 6.14
C LYS A 365 27.79 -24.47 5.49
N ALA A 366 27.16 -25.33 6.29
CA ALA A 366 26.17 -26.27 5.83
C ALA A 366 24.93 -25.55 5.30
N LYS A 367 24.50 -24.44 5.93
CA LYS A 367 23.39 -23.60 5.42
C LYS A 367 23.74 -22.99 4.06
N ALA A 368 24.92 -22.41 3.91
CA ALA A 368 25.38 -21.80 2.67
C ALA A 368 25.50 -22.80 1.51
N GLU A 369 25.97 -24.01 1.78
CA GLU A 369 26.17 -25.06 0.76
C GLU A 369 24.85 -25.76 0.38
N ASN A 370 24.02 -26.13 1.36
CA ASN A 370 22.85 -26.99 1.14
C ASN A 370 21.57 -26.21 0.81
N PHE A 371 21.50 -24.90 1.14
CA PHE A 371 20.27 -24.11 1.01
C PHE A 371 20.46 -22.83 0.19
N LYS A 372 21.41 -22.81 -0.73
CA LYS A 372 21.74 -21.64 -1.55
C LYS A 372 20.52 -21.00 -2.20
N ASP A 373 19.70 -21.78 -2.89
CA ASP A 373 18.51 -21.28 -3.59
C ASP A 373 17.48 -20.70 -2.59
N THR A 374 17.32 -21.34 -1.43
CA THR A 374 16.44 -20.81 -0.36
C THR A 374 16.96 -19.49 0.18
N ILE A 375 18.28 -19.38 0.45
CA ILE A 375 18.93 -18.17 0.93
C ILE A 375 18.72 -17.02 -0.05
N GLU A 376 18.90 -17.27 -1.34
CA GLU A 376 18.82 -16.27 -2.41
C GLU A 376 17.46 -15.57 -2.50
N ILE A 377 16.36 -16.29 -2.25
CA ILE A 377 15.01 -15.73 -2.31
C ILE A 377 14.53 -15.13 -0.99
N GLN A 378 15.20 -15.44 0.15
CA GLN A 378 14.73 -14.99 1.46
C GLN A 378 15.17 -13.57 1.79
N SER A 379 16.47 -13.26 1.77
CA SER A 379 16.95 -11.98 2.28
C SER A 379 18.32 -11.66 1.71
N PRO A 380 18.55 -10.45 1.16
CA PRO A 380 19.87 -9.95 0.79
C PRO A 380 20.88 -10.00 1.94
N LYS A 381 20.43 -9.73 3.18
CA LYS A 381 21.26 -9.85 4.36
C LYS A 381 21.70 -11.29 4.58
N LEU A 382 20.79 -12.25 4.44
CA LEU A 382 21.13 -13.67 4.59
C LEU A 382 22.12 -14.13 3.51
N GLN A 383 21.95 -13.65 2.27
CA GLN A 383 22.95 -13.88 1.20
C GLN A 383 24.34 -13.36 1.60
N ARG A 384 24.39 -12.12 2.12
CA ARG A 384 25.64 -11.51 2.57
C ARG A 384 26.32 -12.28 3.73
N MET A 385 25.52 -12.92 4.59
CA MET A 385 26.03 -13.75 5.69
C MET A 385 26.55 -15.10 5.21
N ALA A 386 26.09 -15.59 4.05
CA ALA A 386 26.49 -16.85 3.44
C ALA A 386 27.72 -16.73 2.52
N GLU A 387 28.07 -15.52 2.07
CA GLU A 387 29.31 -15.18 1.32
C GLU A 387 30.54 -15.22 2.25
#